data_65f8184b3d158d2a8f839bfa6267d614
#
_entry.id   65f8184b3d158d2a8f839bfa6267d614
#
_cell.length_a   1.000
_cell.length_b   1.000
_cell.length_c   1.000
_cell.angle_alpha   90.00
_cell.angle_beta   90.00
_cell.angle_gamma   90.00
#
_symmetry.space_group_name_H-M   'P 1'
#
loop_
_entity.id
_entity.type
_entity.pdbx_description
1 polymer ?
#
loop_
_entity_poly.entity_id
_entity_poly.type
_entity_poly.pdbx_seq_one_letter_code
_entity_poly.pdbx_strand_id
1 'polypeptide(L)'
;MLRKIRTGLLYVGPPAVIFGIFAAGHMTLAPQTNRLETYRIANGLVAPPEPEAEPDNDPDPMAEDETVKQDGDGSIIPPAYRYFSFSMPFSGNIGTTSRLFSMEVSVSVFGSPLVGDANILRLQELEVQLRPAVLEQMQGMTEDEIRDPAVREQLSLRIRDVLNAAFVSLGENIELNAAMITSVTLT
;
A
#
# COMPACT_ATOMS: atom_id res chain seq x y z
N MET A 1 -55.09 26.40 1.40
CA MET A 1 -53.64 26.62 1.26
C MET A 1 -52.78 25.61 2.01
N LEU A 2 -53.20 25.10 3.16
CA LEU A 2 -52.40 24.14 4.01
C LEU A 2 -52.12 22.78 3.31
N ARG A 3 -52.96 22.32 2.37
CA ARG A 3 -52.80 21.00 1.73
C ARG A 3 -51.60 20.97 0.73
N LYS A 4 -51.26 22.09 0.09
CA LYS A 4 -50.11 22.19 -0.83
C LYS A 4 -48.76 22.24 -0.10
N ILE A 5 -48.74 22.74 1.13
CA ILE A 5 -47.52 22.79 1.97
C ILE A 5 -47.13 21.38 2.45
N ARG A 6 -48.11 20.52 2.77
CA ARG A 6 -47.85 19.13 3.19
C ARG A 6 -47.25 18.27 2.08
N THR A 7 -47.65 18.46 0.83
CA THR A 7 -47.11 17.70 -0.30
C THR A 7 -45.69 18.11 -0.65
N GLY A 8 -45.37 19.42 -0.57
CA GLY A 8 -43.98 19.91 -0.75
C GLY A 8 -43.00 19.39 0.30
N LEU A 9 -43.43 19.28 1.55
CA LEU A 9 -42.59 18.78 2.65
C LEU A 9 -42.25 17.29 2.50
N LEU A 10 -43.13 16.51 1.86
CA LEU A 10 -42.95 15.07 1.66
C LEU A 10 -41.93 14.74 0.56
N TYR A 11 -41.76 15.65 -0.42
CA TYR A 11 -40.81 15.47 -1.54
C TYR A 11 -39.45 16.09 -1.29
N VAL A 12 -39.35 17.13 -0.48
CA VAL A 12 -38.10 17.86 -0.19
C VAL A 12 -37.45 17.39 1.11
N GLY A 13 -38.25 16.86 2.06
CA GLY A 13 -37.77 16.41 3.38
C GLY A 13 -36.70 15.30 3.29
N PRO A 14 -36.96 14.16 2.62
CA PRO A 14 -36.00 13.07 2.58
C PRO A 14 -34.63 13.44 1.98
N PRO A 15 -34.56 14.09 0.80
CA PRO A 15 -33.29 14.50 0.23
C PRO A 15 -32.56 15.56 1.06
N ALA A 16 -33.27 16.46 1.73
CA ALA A 16 -32.65 17.46 2.61
C ALA A 16 -32.00 16.84 3.86
N VAL A 17 -32.62 15.79 4.43
CA VAL A 17 -32.03 15.05 5.57
C VAL A 17 -30.79 14.28 5.12
N ILE A 18 -30.83 13.60 3.97
CA ILE A 18 -29.68 12.89 3.43
C ILE A 18 -28.51 13.84 3.16
N PHE A 19 -28.81 14.99 2.55
CA PHE A 19 -27.79 16.02 2.29
C PHE A 19 -27.22 16.61 3.59
N GLY A 20 -28.03 16.80 4.62
CA GLY A 20 -27.60 17.28 5.94
C GLY A 20 -26.67 16.28 6.65
N ILE A 21 -26.98 14.98 6.57
CA ILE A 21 -26.12 13.92 7.14
C ILE A 21 -24.79 13.84 6.36
N PHE A 22 -24.84 13.97 5.05
CA PHE A 22 -23.63 13.94 4.21
C PHE A 22 -22.74 15.16 4.48
N ALA A 23 -23.31 16.36 4.57
CA ALA A 23 -22.57 17.59 4.89
C ALA A 23 -21.97 17.56 6.31
N ALA A 24 -22.72 17.05 7.30
CA ALA A 24 -22.23 16.88 8.65
C ALA A 24 -21.11 15.81 8.72
N GLY A 25 -21.26 14.70 8.00
CA GLY A 25 -20.24 13.68 7.87
C GLY A 25 -18.97 14.19 7.21
N HIS A 26 -19.10 15.02 6.19
CA HIS A 26 -17.95 15.64 5.52
C HIS A 26 -17.21 16.65 6.43
N MET A 27 -17.93 17.39 7.28
CA MET A 27 -17.30 18.29 8.25
C MET A 27 -16.59 17.56 9.40
N THR A 28 -17.10 16.40 9.81
CA THR A 28 -16.46 15.60 10.88
C THR A 28 -15.31 14.72 10.35
N LEU A 29 -15.28 14.42 9.04
CA LEU A 29 -14.21 13.67 8.37
C LEU A 29 -13.18 14.58 7.69
N ALA A 30 -13.30 15.89 7.78
CA ALA A 30 -12.32 16.84 7.27
C ALA A 30 -11.02 16.80 8.12
N PRO A 31 -9.90 16.98 7.54
CA PRO A 31 -8.98 15.98 7.01
C PRO A 31 -8.04 15.46 8.09
N GLN A 32 -7.84 14.18 8.12
CA GLN A 32 -6.79 13.53 8.95
C GLN A 32 -5.36 13.88 8.50
N THR A 33 -5.20 14.61 7.40
CA THR A 33 -3.90 15.11 6.92
C THR A 33 -3.16 15.92 7.98
N ASN A 34 -3.86 16.74 8.76
CA ASN A 34 -3.22 17.52 9.81
C ASN A 34 -2.81 16.69 11.05
N ARG A 35 -3.39 15.51 11.27
CA ARG A 35 -2.99 14.65 12.40
C ARG A 35 -1.62 13.99 12.17
N LEU A 36 -1.32 13.60 10.95
CA LEU A 36 -0.01 13.05 10.60
C LEU A 36 1.08 14.13 10.66
N GLU A 37 0.81 15.34 10.19
CA GLU A 37 1.73 16.47 10.32
C GLU A 37 1.92 16.87 11.78
N THR A 38 0.85 16.96 12.58
CA THR A 38 0.95 17.25 14.01
C THR A 38 1.74 16.17 14.75
N TYR A 39 1.56 14.89 14.37
CA TYR A 39 2.32 13.78 14.96
C TYR A 39 3.80 13.82 14.54
N ARG A 40 4.10 14.20 13.30
CA ARG A 40 5.47 14.37 12.80
C ARG A 40 6.21 15.53 13.47
N ILE A 41 5.52 16.66 13.66
CA ILE A 41 6.06 17.82 14.39
C ILE A 41 6.27 17.50 15.87
N ALA A 42 5.31 16.81 16.52
CA ALA A 42 5.40 16.44 17.93
C ALA A 42 6.52 15.44 18.24
N ASN A 43 6.91 14.63 17.25
CA ASN A 43 8.00 13.65 17.38
C ASN A 43 9.34 14.12 16.78
N GLY A 44 9.47 15.41 16.44
CA GLY A 44 10.72 15.98 15.91
C GLY A 44 11.12 15.46 14.53
N LEU A 45 10.17 14.87 13.76
CA LEU A 45 10.41 14.29 12.44
C LEU A 45 10.32 15.31 11.30
N VAL A 46 9.86 16.54 11.61
CA VAL A 46 9.83 17.68 10.69
C VAL A 46 10.08 18.94 11.49
N ALA A 47 11.00 19.78 11.06
CA ALA A 47 11.19 21.10 11.63
C ALA A 47 9.95 21.98 11.39
N PRO A 48 9.59 22.89 12.33
CA PRO A 48 8.52 23.86 12.09
C PRO A 48 8.85 24.70 10.86
N PRO A 49 7.87 25.08 10.02
CA PRO A 49 8.14 25.93 8.87
C PRO A 49 8.75 27.25 9.34
N GLU A 50 9.94 27.55 8.87
CA GLU A 50 10.56 28.88 9.02
C GLU A 50 9.71 29.90 8.25
N PRO A 51 9.58 31.13 8.78
CA PRO A 51 8.86 32.18 8.07
C PRO A 51 9.57 32.52 6.75
N GLU A 52 8.77 32.57 5.67
CA GLU A 52 9.20 32.83 4.31
C GLU A 52 10.16 34.04 4.25
N ALA A 53 11.43 33.80 3.94
CA ALA A 53 12.37 34.81 3.50
C ALA A 53 12.22 34.99 1.99
N GLU A 54 12.26 36.26 1.56
CA GLU A 54 12.10 36.70 0.18
C GLU A 54 13.09 36.03 -0.78
N PRO A 55 12.77 35.86 -2.08
CA PRO A 55 13.60 35.11 -3.02
C PRO A 55 14.85 35.87 -3.40
N ASP A 56 16.00 35.45 -2.90
CA ASP A 56 17.31 35.82 -3.46
C ASP A 56 17.59 34.92 -4.67
N ASN A 57 17.66 35.55 -5.86
CA ASN A 57 18.00 34.93 -7.13
C ASN A 57 19.54 34.76 -7.21
N ASP A 58 20.08 33.70 -6.66
CA ASP A 58 21.41 33.20 -7.04
C ASP A 58 21.26 31.76 -7.60
N PRO A 59 21.91 31.46 -8.75
CA PRO A 59 21.81 30.14 -9.35
C PRO A 59 22.61 29.13 -8.52
N ASP A 60 21.88 28.26 -7.83
CA ASP A 60 22.42 27.18 -7.02
C ASP A 60 23.11 26.12 -7.90
N PRO A 61 24.41 25.88 -7.74
CA PRO A 61 25.07 24.78 -8.41
C PRO A 61 24.94 23.52 -7.55
N MET A 62 24.31 22.50 -8.06
CA MET A 62 24.15 21.14 -7.56
C MET A 62 22.81 20.89 -6.83
N ALA A 63 21.86 20.37 -7.60
CA ALA A 63 20.78 19.59 -7.05
C ALA A 63 21.37 18.38 -6.29
N GLU A 64 21.45 18.50 -4.97
CA GLU A 64 21.73 17.35 -4.10
C GLU A 64 20.57 16.36 -4.21
N ASP A 65 20.93 15.11 -4.43
CA ASP A 65 20.03 13.98 -4.56
C ASP A 65 19.18 13.83 -3.27
N GLU A 66 17.95 14.36 -3.25
CA GLU A 66 17.04 14.39 -2.09
C GLU A 66 16.61 12.99 -1.59
N THR A 67 17.25 11.93 -2.07
CA THR A 67 16.87 10.53 -1.77
C THR A 67 17.54 9.96 -0.51
N VAL A 68 18.39 10.72 0.17
CA VAL A 68 19.21 10.19 1.28
C VAL A 68 18.72 10.73 2.62
N LYS A 69 18.06 9.89 3.41
CA LYS A 69 17.83 10.20 4.84
C LYS A 69 19.15 10.12 5.60
N GLN A 70 19.45 11.18 6.38
CA GLN A 70 20.56 11.21 7.30
C GLN A 70 20.08 10.86 8.72
N ASP A 71 20.91 10.15 9.47
CA ASP A 71 20.72 9.97 10.91
C ASP A 71 20.92 11.32 11.64
N GLY A 72 20.44 11.40 12.90
CA GLY A 72 20.55 12.60 13.71
C GLY A 72 22.00 13.09 13.98
N ASP A 73 23.01 12.29 13.62
CA ASP A 73 24.44 12.63 13.64
C ASP A 73 25.00 13.06 12.26
N GLY A 74 24.14 13.15 11.23
CA GLY A 74 24.54 13.48 9.86
C GLY A 74 25.06 12.28 9.04
N SER A 75 24.99 11.06 9.57
CA SER A 75 25.42 9.86 8.89
C SER A 75 24.39 9.42 7.84
N ILE A 76 24.85 8.99 6.67
CA ILE A 76 24.00 8.45 5.60
C ILE A 76 23.53 7.06 6.01
N ILE A 77 22.22 6.87 6.12
CA ILE A 77 21.63 5.54 6.38
C ILE A 77 21.79 4.69 5.12
N PRO A 78 22.49 3.56 5.17
CA PRO A 78 22.73 2.74 3.99
C PRO A 78 21.43 2.11 3.46
N PRO A 79 21.36 1.80 2.15
CA PRO A 79 20.28 1.03 1.57
C PRO A 79 20.11 -0.31 2.30
N ALA A 80 18.87 -0.73 2.47
CA ALA A 80 18.52 -1.96 3.17
C ALA A 80 17.28 -2.63 2.56
N TYR A 81 17.09 -3.90 2.87
CA TYR A 81 15.87 -4.59 2.51
C TYR A 81 14.70 -4.13 3.39
N ARG A 82 13.55 -3.93 2.73
CA ARG A 82 12.25 -3.71 3.35
C ARG A 82 11.34 -4.85 2.94
N TYR A 83 10.46 -5.26 3.84
CA TYR A 83 9.57 -6.38 3.63
C TYR A 83 8.13 -5.94 3.69
N PHE A 84 7.32 -6.43 2.75
CA PHE A 84 5.89 -6.29 2.74
C PHE A 84 5.25 -7.68 2.79
N SER A 85 4.32 -7.90 3.71
CA SER A 85 3.50 -9.12 3.78
C SER A 85 2.09 -8.78 3.34
N PHE A 86 1.54 -9.59 2.43
CA PHE A 86 0.15 -9.45 2.04
C PHE A 86 -0.76 -9.61 3.26
N SER A 87 -1.75 -8.73 3.39
CA SER A 87 -2.60 -8.63 4.59
C SER A 87 -3.43 -9.87 4.87
N MET A 88 -3.78 -10.62 3.81
CA MET A 88 -4.55 -11.86 3.90
C MET A 88 -3.82 -12.99 3.17
N PRO A 89 -3.87 -14.22 3.70
CA PRO A 89 -3.30 -15.37 3.00
C PRO A 89 -4.01 -15.62 1.66
N PHE A 90 -3.30 -16.30 0.78
CA PHE A 90 -3.81 -16.76 -0.50
C PHE A 90 -4.36 -18.18 -0.32
N SER A 91 -5.64 -18.37 -0.61
CA SER A 91 -6.31 -19.66 -0.43
C SER A 91 -6.88 -20.15 -1.75
N GLY A 92 -6.84 -21.47 -1.95
CA GLY A 92 -7.37 -22.12 -3.14
C GLY A 92 -7.58 -23.60 -2.94
N ASN A 93 -8.15 -24.25 -3.96
CA ASN A 93 -8.32 -25.70 -3.95
C ASN A 93 -7.03 -26.41 -4.35
N ILE A 94 -6.78 -27.56 -3.72
CA ILE A 94 -5.66 -28.44 -4.05
C ILE A 94 -6.05 -29.27 -5.28
N GLY A 95 -5.45 -28.97 -6.43
CA GLY A 95 -5.77 -29.62 -7.68
C GLY A 95 -7.28 -29.52 -8.00
N THR A 96 -7.91 -30.67 -8.22
CA THR A 96 -9.37 -30.79 -8.48
C THR A 96 -10.15 -31.28 -7.25
N THR A 97 -9.53 -31.29 -6.07
CA THR A 97 -10.12 -31.79 -4.84
C THR A 97 -10.92 -30.72 -4.10
N SER A 98 -11.69 -31.12 -3.09
CA SER A 98 -12.37 -30.20 -2.16
C SER A 98 -11.45 -29.74 -1.02
N ARG A 99 -10.21 -30.21 -0.97
CA ARG A 99 -9.23 -29.80 0.04
C ARG A 99 -8.68 -28.41 -0.31
N LEU A 100 -8.39 -27.62 0.72
CA LEU A 100 -7.92 -26.26 0.57
C LEU A 100 -6.46 -26.14 0.99
N PHE A 101 -5.75 -25.24 0.32
CA PHE A 101 -4.50 -24.70 0.83
C PHE A 101 -4.69 -23.24 1.24
N SER A 102 -3.84 -22.79 2.14
CA SER A 102 -3.67 -21.39 2.52
C SER A 102 -2.18 -21.08 2.59
N MET A 103 -1.73 -20.04 1.88
CA MET A 103 -0.33 -19.62 1.83
C MET A 103 -0.19 -18.15 2.18
N GLU A 104 0.74 -17.82 3.05
CA GLU A 104 1.15 -16.44 3.30
C GLU A 104 2.34 -16.10 2.42
N VAL A 105 2.29 -14.92 1.80
CA VAL A 105 3.34 -14.42 0.90
C VAL A 105 3.86 -13.10 1.43
N SER A 106 5.17 -12.96 1.42
CA SER A 106 5.87 -11.72 1.67
C SER A 106 6.80 -11.41 0.51
N VAL A 107 7.07 -10.14 0.27
CA VAL A 107 7.99 -9.68 -0.76
C VAL A 107 9.00 -8.72 -0.17
N SER A 108 10.16 -8.58 -0.82
CA SER A 108 11.20 -7.64 -0.40
C SER A 108 11.56 -6.68 -1.52
N VAL A 109 11.80 -5.43 -1.11
CA VAL A 109 12.39 -4.37 -1.94
C VAL A 109 13.73 -3.94 -1.32
N PHE A 110 14.69 -3.57 -2.14
CA PHE A 110 15.97 -3.03 -1.70
C PHE A 110 16.08 -1.58 -2.12
N GLY A 111 16.52 -0.71 -1.22
CA GLY A 111 16.68 0.70 -1.55
C GLY A 111 17.09 1.55 -0.36
N SER A 112 17.28 2.85 -0.63
CA SER A 112 17.47 3.83 0.44
C SER A 112 16.23 3.87 1.35
N PRO A 113 16.37 4.34 2.59
CA PRO A 113 15.24 4.37 3.54
C PRO A 113 14.00 5.05 2.97
N LEU A 114 14.18 6.17 2.28
CA LEU A 114 13.06 6.93 1.70
C LEU A 114 12.37 6.17 0.58
N VAL A 115 13.15 5.65 -0.39
CA VAL A 115 12.63 4.88 -1.53
C VAL A 115 12.01 3.57 -1.07
N GLY A 116 12.67 2.85 -0.16
CA GLY A 116 12.16 1.60 0.38
C GLY A 116 10.85 1.77 1.13
N ASP A 117 10.73 2.78 1.99
CA ASP A 117 9.51 3.07 2.73
C ASP A 117 8.36 3.51 1.79
N ALA A 118 8.67 4.33 0.78
CA ALA A 118 7.70 4.72 -0.24
C ALA A 118 7.19 3.52 -1.05
N ASN A 119 8.08 2.61 -1.44
CA ASN A 119 7.72 1.38 -2.16
C ASN A 119 6.82 0.47 -1.31
N ILE A 120 7.07 0.33 0.00
CA ILE A 120 6.20 -0.45 0.89
C ILE A 120 4.79 0.16 0.98
N LEU A 121 4.69 1.48 1.13
CA LEU A 121 3.38 2.16 1.12
C LEU A 121 2.64 1.94 -0.19
N ARG A 122 3.35 2.03 -1.31
CA ARG A 122 2.75 1.80 -2.63
C ARG A 122 2.31 0.35 -2.83
N LEU A 123 3.07 -0.63 -2.32
CA LEU A 123 2.68 -2.03 -2.30
C LEU A 123 1.37 -2.25 -1.53
N GLN A 124 1.19 -1.58 -0.38
CA GLN A 124 -0.05 -1.64 0.39
C GLN A 124 -1.25 -1.11 -0.40
N GLU A 125 -1.10 0.00 -1.10
CA GLU A 125 -2.15 0.59 -1.95
C GLU A 125 -2.54 -0.32 -3.12
N LEU A 126 -1.55 -0.99 -3.71
CA LEU A 126 -1.73 -1.85 -4.89
C LEU A 126 -2.11 -3.29 -4.52
N GLU A 127 -2.12 -3.67 -3.24
CA GLU A 127 -2.32 -5.06 -2.81
C GLU A 127 -3.51 -5.74 -3.50
N VAL A 128 -4.66 -5.05 -3.54
CA VAL A 128 -5.90 -5.60 -4.14
C VAL A 128 -5.72 -5.90 -5.63
N GLN A 129 -4.95 -5.07 -6.35
CA GLN A 129 -4.70 -5.23 -7.79
C GLN A 129 -3.66 -6.33 -8.07
N LEU A 130 -2.73 -6.57 -7.15
CA LEU A 130 -1.66 -7.55 -7.29
C LEU A 130 -2.11 -8.97 -6.91
N ARG A 131 -3.10 -9.11 -6.02
CA ARG A 131 -3.57 -10.41 -5.53
C ARG A 131 -3.99 -11.41 -6.63
N PRO A 132 -4.74 -11.03 -7.66
CA PRO A 132 -5.11 -11.96 -8.73
C PRO A 132 -3.92 -12.58 -9.45
N ALA A 133 -2.87 -11.80 -9.72
CA ALA A 133 -1.66 -12.26 -10.39
C ALA A 133 -0.91 -13.32 -9.55
N VAL A 134 -0.87 -13.15 -8.22
CA VAL A 134 -0.28 -14.13 -7.30
C VAL A 134 -1.13 -15.41 -7.24
N LEU A 135 -2.46 -15.26 -7.12
CA LEU A 135 -3.39 -16.40 -7.06
C LEU A 135 -3.31 -17.28 -8.31
N GLU A 136 -3.17 -16.67 -9.47
CA GLU A 136 -3.03 -17.40 -10.75
C GLU A 136 -1.82 -18.35 -10.73
N GLN A 137 -0.70 -17.96 -10.09
CA GLN A 137 0.49 -18.79 -9.98
C GLN A 137 0.30 -20.01 -9.06
N MET A 138 -0.68 -19.98 -8.18
CA MET A 138 -0.98 -21.02 -7.21
C MET A 138 -2.09 -21.97 -7.68
N GLN A 139 -2.81 -21.63 -8.75
CA GLN A 139 -3.93 -22.43 -9.23
C GLN A 139 -3.47 -23.80 -9.75
N GLY A 140 -4.25 -24.83 -9.43
CA GLY A 140 -4.04 -26.18 -9.93
C GLY A 140 -2.91 -26.96 -9.27
N MET A 141 -2.21 -26.39 -8.27
CA MET A 141 -1.15 -27.09 -7.56
C MET A 141 -1.69 -28.32 -6.82
N THR A 142 -0.96 -29.41 -6.90
CA THR A 142 -1.25 -30.65 -6.15
C THR A 142 -0.68 -30.56 -4.73
N GLU A 143 -1.13 -31.45 -3.85
CA GLU A 143 -0.63 -31.51 -2.47
C GLU A 143 0.87 -31.80 -2.40
N ASP A 144 1.35 -32.68 -3.26
CA ASP A 144 2.79 -33.05 -3.30
C ASP A 144 3.64 -31.84 -3.75
N GLU A 145 3.19 -31.09 -4.74
CA GLU A 145 3.85 -29.84 -5.18
C GLU A 145 3.86 -28.79 -4.07
N ILE A 146 2.76 -28.64 -3.33
CA ILE A 146 2.68 -27.68 -2.22
C ILE A 146 3.62 -28.08 -1.07
N ARG A 147 3.82 -29.38 -0.84
CA ARG A 147 4.71 -29.90 0.20
C ARG A 147 6.19 -29.85 -0.18
N ASP A 148 6.51 -29.89 -1.48
CA ASP A 148 7.89 -29.90 -1.97
C ASP A 148 8.55 -28.51 -1.79
N PRO A 149 9.63 -28.39 -1.01
CA PRO A 149 10.34 -27.14 -0.83
C PRO A 149 10.91 -26.55 -2.14
N ALA A 150 11.39 -27.41 -3.07
CA ALA A 150 11.96 -26.97 -4.33
C ALA A 150 10.88 -26.35 -5.25
N VAL A 151 9.67 -26.92 -5.25
CA VAL A 151 8.53 -26.37 -5.99
C VAL A 151 8.09 -25.03 -5.40
N ARG A 152 8.07 -24.92 -4.05
CA ARG A 152 7.75 -23.65 -3.39
C ARG A 152 8.78 -22.55 -3.67
N GLU A 153 10.06 -22.91 -3.76
CA GLU A 153 11.10 -21.95 -4.16
C GLU A 153 10.89 -21.45 -5.59
N GLN A 154 10.60 -22.35 -6.53
CA GLN A 154 10.25 -22.00 -7.91
C GLN A 154 8.98 -21.15 -7.98
N LEU A 155 7.97 -21.45 -7.15
CA LEU A 155 6.75 -20.65 -7.06
C LEU A 155 7.06 -19.24 -6.56
N SER A 156 7.93 -19.10 -5.57
CA SER A 156 8.37 -17.78 -5.07
C SER A 156 9.04 -16.96 -6.16
N LEU A 157 9.90 -17.56 -6.98
CA LEU A 157 10.52 -16.87 -8.10
C LEU A 157 9.48 -16.43 -9.15
N ARG A 158 8.54 -17.30 -9.51
CA ARG A 158 7.44 -16.94 -10.44
C ARG A 158 6.58 -15.81 -9.90
N ILE A 159 6.23 -15.83 -8.61
CA ILE A 159 5.46 -14.77 -7.95
C ILE A 159 6.21 -13.44 -8.05
N ARG A 160 7.51 -13.42 -7.74
CA ARG A 160 8.34 -12.21 -7.91
C ARG A 160 8.28 -11.67 -9.34
N ASP A 161 8.49 -12.54 -10.32
CA ASP A 161 8.57 -12.13 -11.73
C ASP A 161 7.22 -11.62 -12.26
N VAL A 162 6.12 -12.26 -11.86
CA VAL A 162 4.76 -11.83 -12.22
C VAL A 162 4.41 -10.50 -11.56
N LEU A 163 4.78 -10.30 -10.31
CA LEU A 163 4.56 -9.03 -9.62
C LEU A 163 5.38 -7.90 -10.24
N ASN A 164 6.65 -8.14 -10.60
CA ASN A 164 7.47 -7.16 -11.31
C ASN A 164 6.87 -6.81 -12.68
N ALA A 165 6.35 -7.78 -13.42
CA ALA A 165 5.63 -7.53 -14.67
C ALA A 165 4.33 -6.72 -14.44
N ALA A 166 3.61 -7.00 -13.35
CA ALA A 166 2.40 -6.25 -12.98
C ALA A 166 2.73 -4.79 -12.66
N PHE A 167 3.82 -4.49 -11.94
CA PHE A 167 4.24 -3.11 -11.69
C PHE A 167 4.54 -2.35 -12.98
N VAL A 168 5.27 -2.95 -13.90
CA VAL A 168 5.53 -2.35 -15.22
C VAL A 168 4.22 -2.03 -15.95
N SER A 169 3.24 -2.95 -15.90
CA SER A 169 1.93 -2.75 -16.54
C SER A 169 1.09 -1.65 -15.89
N LEU A 170 1.29 -1.41 -14.59
CA LEU A 170 0.64 -0.35 -13.82
C LEU A 170 1.37 1.00 -13.93
N GLY A 171 2.53 1.05 -14.60
CA GLY A 171 3.36 2.24 -14.72
C GLY A 171 4.14 2.57 -13.45
N GLU A 172 4.32 1.59 -12.56
CA GLU A 172 5.07 1.73 -11.31
C GLU A 172 6.56 1.41 -11.51
N ASN A 173 7.41 2.16 -10.85
CA ASN A 173 8.86 1.94 -10.85
C ASN A 173 9.30 1.22 -9.56
N ILE A 174 8.69 0.06 -9.30
CA ILE A 174 8.99 -0.79 -8.15
C ILE A 174 9.61 -2.09 -8.67
N GLU A 175 10.74 -2.48 -8.11
CA GLU A 175 11.40 -3.75 -8.38
C GLU A 175 11.50 -4.58 -7.10
N LEU A 176 10.91 -5.77 -7.13
CA LEU A 176 11.02 -6.74 -6.05
C LEU A 176 12.29 -7.56 -6.20
N ASN A 177 13.06 -7.65 -5.13
CA ASN A 177 14.23 -8.52 -5.07
C ASN A 177 13.86 -9.98 -4.87
N ALA A 178 12.88 -10.24 -4.00
CA ALA A 178 12.43 -11.59 -3.70
C ALA A 178 10.94 -11.62 -3.35
N ALA A 179 10.30 -12.76 -3.61
CA ALA A 179 9.07 -13.17 -2.98
C ALA A 179 9.35 -14.42 -2.14
N MET A 180 8.61 -14.57 -1.04
CA MET A 180 8.79 -15.64 -0.08
C MET A 180 7.44 -16.18 0.37
N ILE A 181 7.31 -17.49 0.43
CA ILE A 181 6.15 -18.16 1.05
C ILE A 181 6.52 -18.38 2.51
N THR A 182 5.88 -17.64 3.42
CA THR A 182 6.22 -17.61 4.85
C THR A 182 5.45 -18.64 5.66
N SER A 183 4.28 -19.05 5.19
CA SER A 183 3.44 -20.05 5.84
C SER A 183 2.65 -20.84 4.81
N VAL A 184 2.43 -22.13 5.09
CA VAL A 184 1.60 -23.04 4.27
C VAL A 184 0.74 -23.90 5.20
N THR A 185 -0.56 -23.87 5.00
CA THR A 185 -1.54 -24.69 5.72
C THR A 185 -2.37 -25.48 4.72
N LEU A 186 -2.61 -26.76 5.00
CA LEU A 186 -3.46 -27.66 4.20
C LEU A 186 -4.62 -28.14 5.07
N THR A 187 -5.86 -28.05 4.55
CA THR A 187 -7.09 -28.47 5.24
C THR A 187 -8.00 -29.29 4.34
#